data_078d5d5bed6b080253fa28c3742e5bd8
#
_entry.id   078d5d5bed6b080253fa28c3742e5bd8
#
_cell.length_a   1.000
_cell.length_b   1.000
_cell.length_c   1.000
_cell.angle_alpha   90.00
_cell.angle_beta   90.00
_cell.angle_gamma   90.00
#
_symmetry.space_group_name_H-M   'P 1'
#
loop_
_entity.id
_entity.type
_entity.pdbx_description
1 polymer ?
#
loop_
_entity_poly.entity_id
_entity_poly.type
_entity_poly.pdbx_seq_one_letter_code
_entity_poly.pdbx_strand_id
1 'polypeptide(L)'
;MTGLHAYDHVDLPPIRPIITRINRRRGICPCCRKPVSAPAPEGFEPGSPFGPGIDALIIHLHITQAISFERLSRLMSEVFGLSISEGAIANILARAKTPLVAASATIAAAVRASQVVGSDETCARVRGKTWWQWVLLSSTAICHIITDTRAAAVVTTFLQGIQPEIWVADRYGGQLGHGAVRQMCLAHLLRDTKYAIEAGDAVFAPAFKRVLLRAVAIGKRRQALKDSTLAQYRADLDRRLDKLLSGPEPTQDSARRLFRAMRRDRADLFRFVTRRDVPYTNNACERALRPSVIFRKVTNCFRAEWGATVYAAAASVIATGRLHGLTALEALRAALAGVPIMRSG
;
A
#
# COMPACT_ATOMS: atom_id res chain seq x y z
N MET A 1 8.88 -57.41 8.42
CA MET A 1 8.36 -56.14 7.88
C MET A 1 8.43 -55.13 9.00
N THR A 2 9.37 -54.22 8.90
CA THR A 2 9.65 -53.26 9.96
C THR A 2 9.73 -51.85 9.33
N GLY A 3 8.55 -51.29 9.12
CA GLY A 3 8.47 -49.87 8.71
C GLY A 3 7.05 -49.51 8.31
N LEU A 4 6.46 -48.53 9.01
CA LEU A 4 5.24 -47.87 8.59
C LEU A 4 5.61 -46.74 7.60
N HIS A 5 5.12 -46.83 6.36
CA HIS A 5 5.20 -45.76 5.40
C HIS A 5 3.90 -44.96 5.51
N ALA A 6 3.96 -43.78 6.16
CA ALA A 6 2.82 -42.90 6.27
C ALA A 6 3.01 -41.70 5.28
N TYR A 7 1.93 -41.32 4.61
CA TYR A 7 1.86 -40.09 3.80
C TYR A 7 0.48 -39.46 3.93
N ASP A 8 0.41 -38.17 3.83
CA ASP A 8 -0.84 -37.41 3.90
C ASP A 8 -1.43 -37.26 2.50
N HIS A 9 -2.73 -37.47 2.36
CA HIS A 9 -3.51 -37.13 1.17
C HIS A 9 -4.42 -35.94 1.54
N VAL A 10 -4.25 -34.78 0.85
CA VAL A 10 -5.00 -33.56 1.12
C VAL A 10 -5.87 -33.23 -0.08
N ASP A 11 -7.18 -33.07 0.17
CA ASP A 11 -8.16 -32.69 -0.85
C ASP A 11 -9.12 -31.64 -0.31
N LEU A 12 -9.87 -30.99 -1.20
CA LEU A 12 -10.88 -29.98 -0.87
C LEU A 12 -12.28 -30.61 -0.98
N PRO A 13 -13.14 -30.47 0.04
CA PRO A 13 -14.54 -30.85 -0.10
C PRO A 13 -15.25 -29.91 -1.10
N PRO A 14 -16.37 -30.34 -1.71
CA PRO A 14 -17.20 -29.46 -2.52
C PRO A 14 -17.65 -28.23 -1.74
N ILE A 15 -17.28 -27.04 -2.23
CA ILE A 15 -17.62 -25.76 -1.60
C ILE A 15 -19.02 -25.35 -2.07
N ARG A 16 -19.96 -25.19 -1.14
CA ARG A 16 -21.33 -24.78 -1.44
C ARG A 16 -21.75 -23.58 -0.58
N PRO A 17 -22.55 -22.64 -1.12
CA PRO A 17 -23.06 -21.54 -0.34
C PRO A 17 -24.08 -22.02 0.71
N ILE A 18 -24.09 -21.37 1.86
CA ILE A 18 -25.14 -21.54 2.87
C ILE A 18 -26.32 -20.63 2.46
N ILE A 19 -27.50 -21.23 2.25
CA ILE A 19 -28.71 -20.50 1.89
C ILE A 19 -29.64 -20.46 3.09
N THR A 20 -29.87 -19.26 3.64
CA THR A 20 -30.82 -19.03 4.72
C THR A 20 -32.07 -18.33 4.16
N ARG A 21 -33.24 -18.97 4.31
CA ARG A 21 -34.50 -18.37 3.88
C ARG A 21 -35.17 -17.65 5.04
N ILE A 22 -35.43 -16.36 4.89
CA ILE A 22 -36.11 -15.52 5.88
C ILE A 22 -37.57 -15.34 5.48
N ASN A 23 -38.48 -15.89 6.28
CA ASN A 23 -39.91 -15.74 6.09
C ASN A 23 -40.44 -14.63 7.01
N ARG A 24 -40.84 -13.48 6.44
CA ARG A 24 -41.39 -12.35 7.18
C ARG A 24 -42.88 -12.31 7.03
N ARG A 25 -43.62 -12.25 8.13
CA ARG A 25 -45.05 -12.07 8.11
C ARG A 25 -45.40 -10.65 7.67
N ARG A 26 -46.47 -10.55 6.85
CA ARG A 26 -47.07 -9.27 6.41
C ARG A 26 -48.50 -9.22 6.83
N GLY A 27 -49.01 -8.01 7.14
CA GLY A 27 -50.37 -7.77 7.50
C GLY A 27 -50.78 -6.35 7.13
N ILE A 28 -52.04 -6.04 7.37
CA ILE A 28 -52.58 -4.67 7.24
C ILE A 28 -52.86 -4.18 8.66
N CYS A 29 -52.39 -2.99 8.99
CA CYS A 29 -52.67 -2.37 10.28
C CYS A 29 -54.19 -2.13 10.43
N PRO A 30 -54.86 -2.65 11.48
CA PRO A 30 -56.29 -2.48 11.65
C PRO A 30 -56.69 -1.04 11.91
N CYS A 31 -55.79 -0.22 12.43
CA CYS A 31 -56.01 1.18 12.76
C CYS A 31 -55.89 2.11 11.53
N CYS A 32 -54.80 2.05 10.79
CA CYS A 32 -54.51 2.98 9.68
C CYS A 32 -54.56 2.32 8.28
N ARG A 33 -54.85 1.03 8.19
CA ARG A 33 -54.89 0.21 6.97
C ARG A 33 -53.63 0.20 6.13
N LYS A 34 -52.50 0.66 6.68
CA LYS A 34 -51.22 0.59 6.00
C LYS A 34 -50.64 -0.83 6.07
N PRO A 35 -49.96 -1.29 5.01
CA PRO A 35 -49.28 -2.56 5.04
C PRO A 35 -48.11 -2.50 6.03
N VAL A 36 -47.99 -3.51 6.88
CA VAL A 36 -46.91 -3.68 7.86
C VAL A 36 -46.24 -5.02 7.60
N SER A 37 -44.94 -5.07 7.84
CA SER A 37 -44.15 -6.31 7.76
C SER A 37 -43.36 -6.48 9.05
N ALA A 38 -43.24 -7.70 9.53
CA ALA A 38 -42.37 -8.01 10.65
C ALA A 38 -40.94 -7.55 10.35
N PRO A 39 -40.18 -7.05 11.35
CA PRO A 39 -38.77 -6.71 11.15
C PRO A 39 -37.99 -7.95 10.66
N ALA A 40 -36.93 -7.72 9.93
CA ALA A 40 -35.99 -8.78 9.62
C ALA A 40 -35.13 -9.07 10.86
N PRO A 41 -34.63 -10.30 11.04
CA PRO A 41 -33.56 -10.57 11.99
C PRO A 41 -32.33 -9.72 11.67
N GLU A 42 -31.56 -9.37 12.69
CA GLU A 42 -30.31 -8.63 12.54
C GLU A 42 -29.35 -9.36 11.57
N GLY A 43 -28.78 -8.62 10.62
CA GLY A 43 -27.89 -9.15 9.59
C GLY A 43 -28.58 -9.82 8.40
N PHE A 44 -29.93 -9.84 8.39
CA PHE A 44 -30.75 -10.38 7.28
C PHE A 44 -31.75 -9.37 6.73
N GLU A 45 -31.41 -8.11 6.78
CA GLU A 45 -32.26 -7.03 6.27
C GLU A 45 -32.46 -7.16 4.74
N PRO A 46 -33.66 -6.82 4.22
CA PRO A 46 -33.91 -6.84 2.79
C PRO A 46 -32.95 -5.91 2.03
N GLY A 47 -32.46 -6.37 0.89
CA GLY A 47 -31.57 -5.58 0.04
C GLY A 47 -30.76 -6.48 -0.88
N SER A 48 -29.55 -6.83 -0.49
CA SER A 48 -28.74 -7.79 -1.22
C SER A 48 -29.09 -9.22 -0.83
N PRO A 49 -29.17 -10.16 -1.79
CA PRO A 49 -29.28 -11.58 -1.47
C PRO A 49 -27.94 -12.19 -0.99
N PHE A 50 -26.86 -11.42 -1.07
CA PHE A 50 -25.51 -11.88 -0.74
C PHE A 50 -25.10 -11.35 0.64
N GLY A 51 -24.63 -12.27 1.48
CA GLY A 51 -24.16 -11.96 2.82
C GLY A 51 -22.71 -11.45 2.85
N PRO A 52 -22.25 -10.93 4.00
CA PRO A 52 -20.95 -10.26 4.14
C PRO A 52 -19.74 -11.17 3.81
N GLY A 53 -19.88 -12.49 3.95
CA GLY A 53 -18.85 -13.45 3.56
C GLY A 53 -18.61 -13.47 2.06
N ILE A 54 -19.69 -13.42 1.25
CA ILE A 54 -19.63 -13.34 -0.21
C ILE A 54 -19.09 -11.95 -0.63
N ASP A 55 -19.57 -10.88 0.00
CA ASP A 55 -19.08 -9.52 -0.28
C ASP A 55 -17.56 -9.43 -0.09
N ALA A 56 -17.04 -9.90 1.04
CA ALA A 56 -15.61 -9.91 1.31
C ALA A 56 -14.81 -10.79 0.31
N LEU A 57 -15.34 -11.94 -0.08
CA LEU A 57 -14.71 -12.83 -1.05
C LEU A 57 -14.65 -12.20 -2.44
N ILE A 58 -15.75 -11.60 -2.91
CA ILE A 58 -15.82 -10.89 -4.20
C ILE A 58 -14.80 -9.75 -4.23
N ILE A 59 -14.75 -8.93 -3.19
CA ILE A 59 -13.79 -7.81 -3.08
C ILE A 59 -12.36 -8.35 -3.07
N HIS A 60 -12.10 -9.40 -2.29
CA HIS A 60 -10.79 -10.04 -2.25
C HIS A 60 -10.35 -10.52 -3.63
N LEU A 61 -11.17 -11.31 -4.31
CA LEU A 61 -10.83 -11.89 -5.60
C LEU A 61 -10.66 -10.81 -6.69
N HIS A 62 -11.50 -9.77 -6.68
CA HIS A 62 -11.37 -8.67 -7.63
C HIS A 62 -10.11 -7.83 -7.37
N ILE A 63 -9.88 -7.39 -6.14
CA ILE A 63 -8.83 -6.41 -5.81
C ILE A 63 -7.46 -7.08 -5.68
N THR A 64 -7.36 -8.23 -4.99
CA THR A 64 -6.05 -8.86 -4.74
C THR A 64 -5.61 -9.80 -5.85
N GLN A 65 -6.56 -10.45 -6.54
CA GLN A 65 -6.29 -11.40 -7.63
C GLN A 65 -6.53 -10.79 -9.01
N ALA A 66 -6.98 -9.53 -9.07
CA ALA A 66 -7.25 -8.79 -10.31
C ALA A 66 -8.22 -9.52 -11.27
N ILE A 67 -9.19 -10.29 -10.75
CA ILE A 67 -10.16 -11.02 -11.56
C ILE A 67 -11.21 -10.04 -12.07
N SER A 68 -11.47 -10.03 -13.39
CA SER A 68 -12.53 -9.21 -14.00
C SER A 68 -13.92 -9.67 -13.57
N PHE A 69 -14.94 -8.82 -13.69
CA PHE A 69 -16.31 -9.14 -13.27
C PHE A 69 -16.87 -10.36 -14.00
N GLU A 70 -16.68 -10.45 -15.31
CA GLU A 70 -17.08 -11.59 -16.11
C GLU A 70 -16.44 -12.90 -15.62
N ARG A 71 -15.10 -12.90 -15.44
CA ARG A 71 -14.39 -14.07 -14.96
C ARG A 71 -14.74 -14.41 -13.51
N LEU A 72 -15.04 -13.41 -12.69
CA LEU A 72 -15.46 -13.60 -11.31
C LEU A 72 -16.86 -14.20 -11.24
N SER A 73 -17.82 -13.73 -12.07
CA SER A 73 -19.14 -14.34 -12.21
C SER A 73 -19.04 -15.83 -12.57
N ARG A 74 -18.20 -16.16 -13.56
CA ARG A 74 -17.97 -17.55 -13.97
C ARG A 74 -17.35 -18.37 -12.86
N LEU A 75 -16.31 -17.87 -12.19
CA LEU A 75 -15.64 -18.55 -11.06
C LEU A 75 -16.63 -18.84 -9.92
N MET A 76 -17.48 -17.87 -9.57
CA MET A 76 -18.49 -18.08 -8.52
C MET A 76 -19.48 -19.17 -8.90
N SER A 77 -19.86 -19.29 -10.16
CA SER A 77 -20.74 -20.36 -10.66
C SER A 77 -20.04 -21.73 -10.66
N GLU A 78 -18.83 -21.80 -11.22
CA GLU A 78 -18.14 -23.10 -11.42
C GLU A 78 -17.57 -23.69 -10.12
N VAL A 79 -17.03 -22.85 -9.23
CA VAL A 79 -16.36 -23.30 -8.01
C VAL A 79 -17.32 -23.39 -6.82
N PHE A 80 -18.22 -22.41 -6.71
CA PHE A 80 -19.10 -22.28 -5.53
C PHE A 80 -20.56 -22.63 -5.82
N GLY A 81 -20.93 -22.92 -7.09
CA GLY A 81 -22.33 -23.14 -7.47
C GLY A 81 -23.22 -21.91 -7.25
N LEU A 82 -22.63 -20.69 -7.23
CA LEU A 82 -23.32 -19.45 -6.94
C LEU A 82 -23.47 -18.61 -8.20
N SER A 83 -24.70 -18.47 -8.70
CA SER A 83 -25.00 -17.55 -9.81
C SER A 83 -25.00 -16.11 -9.32
N ILE A 84 -24.10 -15.28 -9.86
CA ILE A 84 -23.98 -13.86 -9.57
C ILE A 84 -23.70 -13.08 -10.85
N SER A 85 -24.47 -12.03 -11.13
CA SER A 85 -24.26 -11.21 -12.32
C SER A 85 -23.13 -10.18 -12.11
N GLU A 86 -22.55 -9.70 -13.19
CA GLU A 86 -21.55 -8.61 -13.14
C GLU A 86 -22.11 -7.34 -12.50
N GLY A 87 -23.39 -7.02 -12.74
CA GLY A 87 -24.08 -5.90 -12.08
C GLY A 87 -24.18 -6.08 -10.56
N ALA A 88 -24.44 -7.32 -10.10
CA ALA A 88 -24.47 -7.62 -8.68
C ALA A 88 -23.06 -7.50 -8.04
N ILE A 89 -22.00 -7.92 -8.75
CA ILE A 89 -20.60 -7.72 -8.34
C ILE A 89 -20.27 -6.23 -8.21
N ALA A 90 -20.67 -5.43 -9.20
CA ALA A 90 -20.50 -3.97 -9.15
C ALA A 90 -21.24 -3.34 -7.96
N ASN A 91 -22.47 -3.79 -7.68
CA ASN A 91 -23.24 -3.33 -6.52
C ASN A 91 -22.61 -3.72 -5.18
N ILE A 92 -22.00 -4.90 -5.07
CA ILE A 92 -21.24 -5.32 -3.89
C ILE A 92 -20.07 -4.35 -3.64
N LEU A 93 -19.27 -4.06 -4.67
CA LEU A 93 -18.16 -3.11 -4.56
C LEU A 93 -18.66 -1.70 -4.20
N ALA A 94 -19.77 -1.25 -4.78
CA ALA A 94 -20.33 0.05 -4.49
C ALA A 94 -20.81 0.18 -3.02
N ARG A 95 -21.48 -0.86 -2.47
CA ARG A 95 -21.88 -0.89 -1.06
C ARG A 95 -20.69 -0.91 -0.10
N ALA A 96 -19.63 -1.63 -0.46
CA ALA A 96 -18.42 -1.71 0.33
C ALA A 96 -17.66 -0.37 0.43
N LYS A 97 -17.97 0.63 -0.41
CA LYS A 97 -17.30 1.92 -0.40
C LYS A 97 -17.33 2.58 0.98
N THR A 98 -18.48 2.70 1.59
CA THR A 98 -18.65 3.43 2.86
C THR A 98 -17.81 2.82 3.99
N PRO A 99 -17.94 1.52 4.35
CA PRO A 99 -17.15 0.94 5.43
C PRO A 99 -15.64 0.90 5.11
N LEU A 100 -15.24 0.64 3.85
CA LEU A 100 -13.84 0.63 3.47
C LEU A 100 -13.20 2.02 3.56
N VAL A 101 -13.91 3.07 3.13
CA VAL A 101 -13.43 4.45 3.24
C VAL A 101 -13.32 4.86 4.71
N ALA A 102 -14.27 4.49 5.57
CA ALA A 102 -14.19 4.74 7.00
C ALA A 102 -12.97 4.06 7.64
N ALA A 103 -12.73 2.78 7.34
CA ALA A 103 -11.54 2.07 7.81
C ALA A 103 -10.23 2.70 7.28
N SER A 104 -10.23 3.09 6.00
CA SER A 104 -9.08 3.77 5.39
C SER A 104 -8.80 5.14 6.03
N ALA A 105 -9.82 5.87 6.46
CA ALA A 105 -9.65 7.14 7.17
C ALA A 105 -8.93 6.96 8.53
N THR A 106 -9.25 5.91 9.26
CA THR A 106 -8.55 5.54 10.50
C THR A 106 -7.08 5.18 10.23
N ILE A 107 -6.82 4.42 9.17
CA ILE A 107 -5.46 4.08 8.72
C ILE A 107 -4.68 5.35 8.36
N ALA A 108 -5.30 6.27 7.60
CA ALA A 108 -4.69 7.55 7.24
C ALA A 108 -4.33 8.39 8.47
N ALA A 109 -5.20 8.42 9.49
CA ALA A 109 -4.92 9.09 10.75
C ALA A 109 -3.69 8.49 11.47
N ALA A 110 -3.56 7.16 11.48
CA ALA A 110 -2.40 6.48 12.07
C ALA A 110 -1.09 6.79 11.32
N VAL A 111 -1.13 6.87 9.98
CA VAL A 111 0.05 7.28 9.20
C VAL A 111 0.43 8.72 9.54
N ARG A 112 -0.55 9.65 9.61
CA ARG A 112 -0.28 11.07 9.95
C ARG A 112 0.31 11.26 11.34
N ALA A 113 -0.10 10.42 12.30
CA ALA A 113 0.41 10.46 13.67
C ALA A 113 1.82 9.87 13.82
N SER A 114 2.37 9.27 12.77
CA SER A 114 3.68 8.61 12.83
C SER A 114 4.82 9.59 12.63
N GLN A 115 5.91 9.41 13.41
CA GLN A 115 7.11 10.26 13.29
C GLN A 115 7.87 10.04 11.98
N VAL A 116 7.88 8.81 11.48
CA VAL A 116 8.55 8.42 10.23
C VAL A 116 7.52 7.98 9.22
N VAL A 117 7.44 8.71 8.11
CA VAL A 117 6.50 8.41 7.01
C VAL A 117 7.28 8.22 5.72
N GLY A 118 7.00 7.10 5.05
CA GLY A 118 7.46 6.83 3.69
C GLY A 118 6.38 7.14 2.67
N SER A 119 6.77 7.64 1.49
CA SER A 119 5.84 7.88 0.39
C SER A 119 6.45 7.55 -0.96
N ASP A 120 5.60 7.13 -1.88
CA ASP A 120 5.91 6.86 -3.28
C ASP A 120 4.63 6.95 -4.11
N GLU A 121 4.74 7.06 -5.43
CA GLU A 121 3.59 7.09 -6.31
C GLU A 121 3.83 6.32 -7.61
N THR A 122 2.74 5.87 -8.21
CA THR A 122 2.73 5.23 -9.53
C THR A 122 1.55 5.72 -10.35
N CYS A 123 1.65 5.64 -11.68
CA CYS A 123 0.52 6.01 -12.52
C CYS A 123 -0.63 4.99 -12.38
N ALA A 124 -1.84 5.51 -12.43
CA ALA A 124 -3.10 4.79 -12.56
C ALA A 124 -3.86 5.30 -13.78
N ARG A 125 -4.98 4.67 -14.14
CA ARG A 125 -5.88 5.15 -15.18
C ARG A 125 -7.32 5.12 -14.69
N VAL A 126 -8.02 6.24 -14.87
CA VAL A 126 -9.45 6.34 -14.55
C VAL A 126 -10.15 6.95 -15.75
N ARG A 127 -11.18 6.26 -16.29
CA ARG A 127 -11.92 6.70 -17.49
C ARG A 127 -10.99 7.01 -18.68
N GLY A 128 -9.91 6.20 -18.84
CA GLY A 128 -8.90 6.40 -19.89
C GLY A 128 -7.89 7.54 -19.67
N LYS A 129 -8.10 8.39 -18.65
CA LYS A 129 -7.21 9.49 -18.29
C LYS A 129 -6.10 9.03 -17.34
N THR A 130 -4.95 9.70 -17.36
CA THR A 130 -3.85 9.45 -16.44
C THR A 130 -4.21 10.01 -15.07
N TRP A 131 -4.16 9.14 -14.09
CA TRP A 131 -4.29 9.40 -12.65
C TRP A 131 -3.06 8.87 -11.93
N TRP A 132 -2.95 9.12 -10.64
CA TRP A 132 -1.80 8.74 -9.82
C TRP A 132 -2.26 8.04 -8.56
N GLN A 133 -1.65 6.90 -8.29
CA GLN A 133 -1.80 6.23 -7.03
C GLN A 133 -0.60 6.53 -6.15
N TRP A 134 -0.89 7.13 -5.02
CA TRP A 134 0.05 7.42 -3.95
C TRP A 134 -0.04 6.34 -2.87
N VAL A 135 1.09 6.05 -2.24
CA VAL A 135 1.17 5.30 -1.00
C VAL A 135 1.88 6.15 0.03
N LEU A 136 1.30 6.22 1.21
CA LEU A 136 1.89 6.84 2.39
C LEU A 136 1.87 5.79 3.49
N LEU A 137 3.01 5.52 4.11
CA LEU A 137 3.12 4.44 5.07
C LEU A 137 4.01 4.78 6.27
N SER A 138 3.71 4.11 7.36
CA SER A 138 4.53 4.06 8.57
C SER A 138 4.88 2.60 8.89
N SER A 139 5.46 2.36 10.06
CA SER A 139 5.74 1.00 10.55
C SER A 139 4.47 0.19 10.83
N THR A 140 3.33 0.84 11.08
CA THR A 140 2.08 0.20 11.52
C THR A 140 0.89 0.38 10.58
N ALA A 141 0.98 1.28 9.61
CA ALA A 141 -0.14 1.62 8.73
C ALA A 141 0.31 1.93 7.31
N ILE A 142 -0.48 1.52 6.31
CA ILE A 142 -0.24 1.76 4.90
C ILE A 142 -1.52 2.33 4.29
N CYS A 143 -1.47 3.57 3.82
CA CYS A 143 -2.58 4.27 3.19
C CYS A 143 -2.33 4.43 1.69
N HIS A 144 -3.31 4.08 0.86
CA HIS A 144 -3.32 4.32 -0.57
C HIS A 144 -4.33 5.41 -0.92
N ILE A 145 -3.95 6.28 -1.87
CA ILE A 145 -4.81 7.33 -2.41
C ILE A 145 -4.70 7.28 -3.92
N ILE A 146 -5.81 7.44 -4.64
CA ILE A 146 -5.82 7.58 -6.09
C ILE A 146 -6.43 8.94 -6.44
N THR A 147 -5.69 9.76 -7.20
CA THR A 147 -6.08 11.12 -7.56
C THR A 147 -5.67 11.45 -8.99
N ASP A 148 -6.22 12.49 -9.56
CA ASP A 148 -5.98 12.97 -10.93
C ASP A 148 -4.65 13.73 -11.09
N THR A 149 -3.96 14.00 -9.99
CA THR A 149 -2.72 14.80 -10.00
C THR A 149 -1.55 14.10 -9.32
N ARG A 150 -0.33 14.42 -9.78
CA ARG A 150 0.95 14.06 -9.16
C ARG A 150 1.55 15.21 -8.33
N ALA A 151 0.80 16.29 -8.10
CA ALA A 151 1.31 17.47 -7.42
C ALA A 151 1.58 17.21 -5.92
N ALA A 152 2.53 17.94 -5.35
CA ALA A 152 2.85 17.95 -3.92
C ALA A 152 1.61 18.21 -3.03
N ALA A 153 0.62 18.94 -3.56
CA ALA A 153 -0.66 19.21 -2.89
C ALA A 153 -1.39 17.95 -2.39
N VAL A 154 -1.21 16.80 -3.06
CA VAL A 154 -1.81 15.53 -2.60
C VAL A 154 -1.29 15.16 -1.22
N VAL A 155 0.02 15.23 -1.02
CA VAL A 155 0.66 14.93 0.27
C VAL A 155 0.31 16.00 1.30
N THR A 156 0.34 17.28 0.93
CA THR A 156 -0.03 18.39 1.84
C THR A 156 -1.47 18.24 2.33
N THR A 157 -2.41 17.92 1.43
CA THR A 157 -3.81 17.67 1.79
C THR A 157 -3.95 16.43 2.68
N PHE A 158 -3.21 15.36 2.39
CA PHE A 158 -3.20 14.17 3.23
C PHE A 158 -2.72 14.46 4.65
N LEU A 159 -1.65 15.23 4.80
CA LEU A 159 -1.04 15.53 6.10
C LEU A 159 -1.88 16.47 6.98
N GLN A 160 -2.81 17.25 6.41
CA GLN A 160 -3.72 18.12 7.18
C GLN A 160 -2.99 19.07 8.17
N GLY A 161 -1.84 19.59 7.76
CA GLY A 161 -1.02 20.48 8.60
C GLY A 161 -0.09 19.74 9.58
N ILE A 162 -0.15 18.43 9.69
CA ILE A 162 0.78 17.63 10.50
C ILE A 162 2.09 17.48 9.72
N GLN A 163 3.22 17.69 10.39
CA GLN A 163 4.54 17.50 9.81
C GLN A 163 5.24 16.33 10.49
N PRO A 164 5.46 15.19 9.81
CA PRO A 164 6.26 14.10 10.34
C PRO A 164 7.69 14.56 10.63
N GLU A 165 8.33 13.96 11.62
CA GLU A 165 9.74 14.24 11.91
C GLU A 165 10.62 13.87 10.71
N ILE A 166 10.41 12.68 10.13
CA ILE A 166 11.22 12.18 9.02
C ILE A 166 10.34 11.75 7.84
N TRP A 167 10.63 12.31 6.68
CA TRP A 167 10.03 11.93 5.40
C TRP A 167 10.99 11.04 4.60
N VAL A 168 10.55 9.84 4.22
CA VAL A 168 11.35 8.88 3.45
C VAL A 168 10.78 8.80 2.03
N ALA A 169 11.52 9.27 1.05
CA ALA A 169 11.08 9.28 -0.35
C ALA A 169 12.26 9.25 -1.33
N ASP A 170 11.94 9.22 -2.60
CA ASP A 170 12.88 9.47 -3.68
C ASP A 170 13.19 10.99 -3.83
N ARG A 171 13.71 11.38 -4.99
CA ARG A 171 14.05 12.78 -5.30
C ARG A 171 13.00 13.51 -6.14
N TYR A 172 11.83 12.91 -6.34
CA TYR A 172 10.76 13.59 -7.06
C TYR A 172 10.34 14.89 -6.35
N GLY A 173 10.15 15.97 -7.11
CA GLY A 173 9.84 17.30 -6.55
C GLY A 173 8.57 17.32 -5.70
N GLY A 174 7.55 16.52 -6.06
CA GLY A 174 6.31 16.39 -5.29
C GLY A 174 6.48 15.69 -3.93
N GLN A 175 7.66 15.15 -3.63
CA GLN A 175 7.99 14.50 -2.36
C GLN A 175 8.80 15.41 -1.42
N LEU A 176 9.02 16.68 -1.80
CA LEU A 176 9.85 17.61 -1.04
C LEU A 176 9.06 18.42 -0.02
N GLY A 177 9.65 18.71 1.14
CA GLY A 177 9.11 19.66 2.12
C GLY A 177 7.98 19.12 3.02
N HIS A 178 7.73 17.81 3.04
CA HIS A 178 6.63 17.23 3.82
C HIS A 178 7.00 16.79 5.23
N GLY A 179 8.26 16.56 5.53
CA GLY A 179 8.76 16.28 6.87
C GLY A 179 9.69 17.38 7.39
N ALA A 180 9.92 17.41 8.71
CA ALA A 180 10.91 18.32 9.31
C ALA A 180 12.30 18.03 8.74
N VAL A 181 12.62 16.77 8.51
CA VAL A 181 13.83 16.34 7.79
C VAL A 181 13.49 15.20 6.83
N ARG A 182 14.39 14.96 5.85
CA ARG A 182 14.21 13.90 4.85
C ARG A 182 15.27 12.81 4.99
N GLN A 183 14.91 11.56 4.66
CA GLN A 183 15.82 10.47 4.34
C GLN A 183 15.61 10.08 2.87
N MET A 184 16.64 10.21 2.06
CA MET A 184 16.60 9.76 0.67
C MET A 184 16.66 8.25 0.54
N CYS A 185 15.93 7.71 -0.41
CA CYS A 185 16.00 6.30 -0.78
C CYS A 185 17.33 5.95 -1.44
N LEU A 186 18.18 5.17 -0.77
CA LEU A 186 19.46 4.75 -1.32
C LEU A 186 19.34 3.84 -2.55
N ALA A 187 18.22 3.12 -2.72
CA ALA A 187 18.01 2.28 -3.89
C ALA A 187 17.85 3.13 -5.16
N HIS A 188 17.14 4.25 -5.09
CA HIS A 188 17.02 5.21 -6.19
C HIS A 188 18.40 5.85 -6.52
N LEU A 189 19.14 6.26 -5.50
CA LEU A 189 20.49 6.80 -5.69
C LEU A 189 21.44 5.79 -6.34
N LEU A 190 21.35 4.52 -5.99
CA LEU A 190 22.15 3.46 -6.63
C LEU A 190 21.77 3.28 -8.12
N ARG A 191 20.48 3.39 -8.47
CA ARG A 191 20.01 3.37 -9.87
C ARG A 191 20.56 4.58 -10.66
N ASP A 192 20.44 5.79 -10.10
CA ASP A 192 20.96 7.01 -10.72
C ASP A 192 22.48 6.95 -10.90
N THR A 193 23.19 6.42 -9.90
CA THR A 193 24.64 6.21 -9.95
C THR A 193 25.03 5.20 -11.03
N LYS A 194 24.28 4.08 -11.15
CA LYS A 194 24.49 3.11 -12.22
C LYS A 194 24.32 3.75 -13.59
N TYR A 195 23.25 4.52 -13.77
CA TYR A 195 23.00 5.25 -15.01
C TYR A 195 24.12 6.23 -15.35
N ALA A 196 24.65 6.98 -14.37
CA ALA A 196 25.78 7.90 -14.58
C ALA A 196 27.06 7.16 -15.01
N ILE A 197 27.34 5.98 -14.44
CA ILE A 197 28.47 5.14 -14.85
C ILE A 197 28.29 4.65 -16.29
N GLU A 198 27.11 4.12 -16.62
CA GLU A 198 26.79 3.64 -17.97
C GLU A 198 26.82 4.76 -19.02
N ALA A 199 26.55 6.00 -18.61
CA ALA A 199 26.67 7.18 -19.45
C ALA A 199 28.13 7.72 -19.56
N GLY A 200 29.12 7.05 -18.98
CA GLY A 200 30.55 7.31 -19.17
C GLY A 200 31.26 8.02 -18.03
N ASP A 201 30.62 8.26 -16.86
CA ASP A 201 31.38 8.79 -15.72
C ASP A 201 32.23 7.72 -15.04
N ALA A 202 33.55 7.89 -15.15
CA ALA A 202 34.54 6.94 -14.59
C ALA A 202 35.07 7.34 -13.21
N VAL A 203 34.77 8.51 -12.67
CA VAL A 203 35.38 9.06 -11.47
C VAL A 203 34.40 9.19 -10.32
N PHE A 204 33.45 10.11 -10.43
CA PHE A 204 32.53 10.45 -9.34
C PHE A 204 31.54 9.32 -9.06
N ALA A 205 30.78 8.88 -10.05
CA ALA A 205 29.72 7.91 -9.85
C ALA A 205 30.22 6.54 -9.36
N PRO A 206 31.35 5.96 -9.85
CA PRO A 206 31.92 4.75 -9.25
C PRO A 206 32.34 4.94 -7.80
N ALA A 207 32.94 6.08 -7.44
CA ALA A 207 33.34 6.38 -6.07
C ALA A 207 32.10 6.58 -5.17
N PHE A 208 31.09 7.29 -5.62
CA PHE A 208 29.84 7.48 -4.89
C PHE A 208 29.09 6.16 -4.70
N LYS A 209 29.07 5.28 -5.72
CA LYS A 209 28.49 3.92 -5.59
C LYS A 209 29.14 3.14 -4.45
N ARG A 210 30.46 3.21 -4.27
CA ARG A 210 31.13 2.54 -3.14
C ARG A 210 30.66 3.07 -1.78
N VAL A 211 30.46 4.38 -1.65
CA VAL A 211 29.92 4.98 -0.41
C VAL A 211 28.49 4.50 -0.15
N LEU A 212 27.63 4.49 -1.16
CA LEU A 212 26.24 4.01 -1.04
C LEU A 212 26.17 2.52 -0.68
N LEU A 213 26.99 1.67 -1.30
CA LEU A 213 27.02 0.23 -1.00
C LEU A 213 27.51 -0.01 0.44
N ARG A 214 28.52 0.75 0.92
CA ARG A 214 28.93 0.71 2.31
C ARG A 214 27.78 1.12 3.26
N ALA A 215 27.07 2.19 2.94
CA ALA A 215 25.94 2.65 3.71
C ALA A 215 24.81 1.59 3.77
N VAL A 216 24.50 0.94 2.64
CA VAL A 216 23.54 -0.17 2.58
C VAL A 216 24.00 -1.37 3.44
N ALA A 217 25.29 -1.73 3.38
CA ALA A 217 25.84 -2.82 4.20
C ALA A 217 25.70 -2.54 5.71
N ILE A 218 25.93 -1.29 6.13
CA ILE A 218 25.67 -0.84 7.51
C ILE A 218 24.17 -0.94 7.83
N GLY A 219 23.31 -0.43 6.94
CA GLY A 219 21.86 -0.47 7.09
C GLY A 219 21.29 -1.88 7.32
N LYS A 220 21.83 -2.88 6.63
CA LYS A 220 21.39 -4.29 6.77
C LYS A 220 21.66 -4.89 8.15
N ARG A 221 22.74 -4.48 8.84
CA ARG A 221 23.17 -5.05 10.12
C ARG A 221 23.03 -4.12 11.31
N ARG A 222 22.54 -2.88 11.09
CA ARG A 222 22.51 -1.82 12.12
C ARG A 222 21.77 -2.20 13.40
N GLN A 223 20.75 -3.07 13.32
CA GLN A 223 19.97 -3.48 14.48
C GLN A 223 20.80 -4.23 15.53
N ALA A 224 21.86 -4.93 15.10
CA ALA A 224 22.76 -5.69 15.96
C ALA A 224 23.99 -4.87 16.42
N LEU A 225 24.16 -3.63 15.96
CA LEU A 225 25.34 -2.81 16.27
C LEU A 225 25.07 -1.87 17.45
N LYS A 226 26.12 -1.54 18.22
CA LYS A 226 26.05 -0.53 19.31
C LYS A 226 25.90 0.86 18.72
N ASP A 227 25.25 1.77 19.45
CA ASP A 227 25.03 3.16 19.01
C ASP A 227 26.32 3.92 18.80
N SER A 228 27.36 3.69 19.66
CA SER A 228 28.68 4.26 19.46
C SER A 228 29.34 3.83 18.14
N THR A 229 29.18 2.56 17.75
CA THR A 229 29.66 2.04 16.46
C THR A 229 28.90 2.68 15.30
N LEU A 230 27.58 2.85 15.43
CA LEU A 230 26.76 3.51 14.41
C LEU A 230 27.14 4.99 14.25
N ALA A 231 27.44 5.70 15.35
CA ALA A 231 27.93 7.08 15.30
C ALA A 231 29.28 7.18 14.55
N GLN A 232 30.20 6.25 14.80
CA GLN A 232 31.48 6.18 14.07
C GLN A 232 31.28 5.91 12.57
N TYR A 233 30.40 4.97 12.22
CA TYR A 233 30.06 4.68 10.84
C TYR A 233 29.38 5.86 10.13
N ARG A 234 28.52 6.58 10.84
CA ARG A 234 27.89 7.79 10.31
C ARG A 234 28.97 8.85 10.00
N ALA A 235 29.88 9.12 10.94
CA ALA A 235 30.96 10.07 10.73
C ALA A 235 31.91 9.64 9.58
N ASP A 236 32.20 8.34 9.43
CA ASP A 236 33.00 7.82 8.32
C ASP A 236 32.31 8.03 6.96
N LEU A 237 30.99 7.74 6.88
CA LEU A 237 30.21 7.96 5.65
C LEU A 237 30.16 9.45 5.27
N ASP A 238 29.93 10.32 6.26
CA ASP A 238 29.88 11.76 6.04
C ASP A 238 31.23 12.28 5.52
N ARG A 239 32.34 11.90 6.13
CA ARG A 239 33.69 12.28 5.65
C ARG A 239 33.99 11.80 4.23
N ARG A 240 33.60 10.56 3.90
CA ARG A 240 33.80 10.02 2.54
C ARG A 240 32.98 10.77 1.52
N LEU A 241 31.74 11.09 1.86
CA LEU A 241 30.86 11.88 1.01
C LEU A 241 31.43 13.29 0.81
N ASP A 242 31.85 13.96 1.89
CA ASP A 242 32.45 15.30 1.83
C ASP A 242 33.68 15.35 0.96
N LYS A 243 34.57 14.37 1.11
CA LYS A 243 35.77 14.25 0.26
C LYS A 243 35.38 14.11 -1.23
N LEU A 244 34.34 13.39 -1.55
CA LEU A 244 33.87 13.26 -2.93
C LEU A 244 33.25 14.56 -3.45
N LEU A 245 32.47 15.24 -2.64
CA LEU A 245 31.73 16.46 -3.02
C LEU A 245 32.59 17.72 -2.99
N SER A 246 33.81 17.69 -2.37
CA SER A 246 34.80 18.75 -2.44
C SER A 246 35.74 18.64 -3.68
N GLY A 247 35.65 17.52 -4.40
CA GLY A 247 36.37 17.32 -5.64
C GLY A 247 35.79 18.12 -6.83
N PRO A 248 36.44 18.01 -8.01
CA PRO A 248 35.95 18.68 -9.20
C PRO A 248 34.58 18.16 -9.63
N GLU A 249 33.77 19.07 -10.18
CA GLU A 249 32.46 18.72 -10.72
C GLU A 249 32.63 17.80 -11.95
N PRO A 250 31.87 16.70 -12.04
CA PRO A 250 31.93 15.79 -13.19
C PRO A 250 31.54 16.49 -14.50
N THR A 251 32.23 16.15 -15.57
CA THR A 251 31.95 16.68 -16.92
C THR A 251 30.74 16.00 -17.57
N GLN A 252 30.52 14.72 -17.24
CA GLN A 252 29.40 13.95 -17.77
C GLN A 252 28.07 14.44 -17.14
N ASP A 253 27.05 14.70 -17.98
CA ASP A 253 25.83 15.40 -17.58
C ASP A 253 25.00 14.72 -16.47
N SER A 254 24.82 13.39 -16.51
CA SER A 254 24.05 12.70 -15.49
C SER A 254 24.80 12.64 -14.16
N ALA A 255 26.13 12.47 -14.19
CA ALA A 255 26.98 12.52 -13.01
C ALA A 255 27.00 13.93 -12.40
N ARG A 256 27.10 14.96 -13.24
CA ARG A 256 27.06 16.36 -12.82
C ARG A 256 25.74 16.72 -12.12
N ARG A 257 24.59 16.31 -12.69
CA ARG A 257 23.29 16.48 -12.05
C ARG A 257 23.20 15.76 -10.71
N LEU A 258 23.72 14.53 -10.64
CA LEU A 258 23.77 13.77 -9.40
C LEU A 258 24.68 14.43 -8.35
N PHE A 259 25.86 14.88 -8.76
CA PHE A 259 26.82 15.57 -7.90
C PHE A 259 26.22 16.85 -7.29
N ARG A 260 25.62 17.71 -8.12
CA ARG A 260 24.96 18.95 -7.66
C ARG A 260 23.81 18.65 -6.69
N ALA A 261 22.98 17.63 -6.99
CA ALA A 261 21.93 17.20 -6.10
C ALA A 261 22.47 16.72 -4.75
N MET A 262 23.56 15.93 -4.76
CA MET A 262 24.16 15.45 -3.51
C MET A 262 24.83 16.54 -2.69
N ARG A 263 25.38 17.56 -3.32
CA ARG A 263 25.87 18.76 -2.60
C ARG A 263 24.75 19.50 -1.88
N ARG A 264 23.60 19.68 -2.54
CA ARG A 264 22.42 20.34 -1.97
C ARG A 264 21.79 19.53 -0.85
N ASP A 265 21.61 18.20 -1.08
CA ASP A 265 20.78 17.33 -0.27
C ASP A 265 21.63 16.41 0.64
N ARG A 266 22.89 16.78 0.91
CA ARG A 266 23.89 15.97 1.63
C ARG A 266 23.37 15.45 2.98
N ALA A 267 22.66 16.27 3.73
CA ALA A 267 22.17 15.95 5.06
C ALA A 267 21.13 14.81 5.07
N ASP A 268 20.53 14.50 3.92
CA ASP A 268 19.40 13.58 3.80
C ASP A 268 19.78 12.12 3.48
N LEU A 269 21.10 11.81 3.40
CA LEU A 269 21.51 10.49 2.92
C LEU A 269 21.61 9.40 4.00
N PHE A 270 22.10 9.74 5.20
CA PHE A 270 22.54 8.73 6.15
C PHE A 270 21.88 8.80 7.54
N ARG A 271 20.69 9.43 7.65
CA ARG A 271 19.96 9.52 8.94
C ARG A 271 19.62 8.14 9.51
N PHE A 272 19.30 7.19 8.65
CA PHE A 272 19.00 5.82 9.02
C PHE A 272 20.13 5.10 9.77
N VAL A 273 21.36 5.59 9.71
CA VAL A 273 22.50 4.94 10.36
C VAL A 273 22.36 5.02 11.89
N THR A 274 21.99 6.19 12.39
CA THR A 274 21.81 6.45 13.83
C THR A 274 20.35 6.38 14.29
N ARG A 275 19.39 6.41 13.37
CA ARG A 275 17.95 6.27 13.63
C ARG A 275 17.47 4.91 13.11
N ARG A 276 17.29 3.95 14.03
CA ARG A 276 16.96 2.55 13.68
C ARG A 276 15.57 2.39 13.08
N ASP A 277 14.65 3.27 13.42
CA ASP A 277 13.29 3.36 12.92
C ASP A 277 13.19 3.88 11.48
N VAL A 278 14.27 4.53 10.98
CA VAL A 278 14.29 5.11 9.63
C VAL A 278 14.80 4.10 8.61
N PRO A 279 14.06 3.72 7.58
CA PRO A 279 14.53 2.83 6.53
C PRO A 279 15.55 3.53 5.62
N TYR A 280 16.57 2.79 5.16
CA TYR A 280 17.58 3.31 4.22
C TYR A 280 17.11 3.25 2.75
N THR A 281 15.97 2.59 2.48
CA THR A 281 15.35 2.52 1.16
C THR A 281 13.85 2.71 1.27
N ASN A 282 13.23 3.15 0.18
CA ASN A 282 11.78 3.27 0.05
C ASN A 282 11.10 1.98 -0.48
N ASN A 283 11.78 0.84 -0.37
CA ASN A 283 11.31 -0.44 -0.91
C ASN A 283 9.97 -0.90 -0.31
N ALA A 284 9.62 -0.43 0.89
CA ALA A 284 8.32 -0.73 1.49
C ALA A 284 7.18 -0.11 0.67
N CYS A 285 7.32 1.16 0.25
CA CYS A 285 6.38 1.84 -0.64
C CYS A 285 6.31 1.16 -2.01
N GLU A 286 7.46 0.83 -2.61
CA GLU A 286 7.51 0.10 -3.89
C GLU A 286 6.77 -1.25 -3.81
N ARG A 287 6.98 -2.01 -2.71
CA ARG A 287 6.25 -3.27 -2.48
C ARG A 287 4.75 -3.07 -2.29
N ALA A 288 4.35 -2.00 -1.58
CA ALA A 288 2.94 -1.68 -1.38
C ALA A 288 2.25 -1.28 -2.69
N LEU A 289 2.95 -0.63 -3.62
CA LEU A 289 2.42 -0.26 -4.93
C LEU A 289 2.41 -1.40 -5.96
N ARG A 290 3.23 -2.43 -5.78
CA ARG A 290 3.35 -3.54 -6.75
C ARG A 290 2.02 -4.23 -7.11
N PRO A 291 1.11 -4.55 -6.15
CA PRO A 291 -0.20 -5.12 -6.48
C PRO A 291 -1.00 -4.23 -7.42
N SER A 292 -0.94 -2.91 -7.24
CA SER A 292 -1.65 -1.95 -8.08
C SER A 292 -1.09 -1.86 -9.50
N VAL A 293 0.23 -2.03 -9.65
CA VAL A 293 0.86 -2.13 -10.98
C VAL A 293 0.40 -3.39 -11.71
N ILE A 294 0.26 -4.52 -10.99
CA ILE A 294 -0.28 -5.77 -11.55
C ILE A 294 -1.75 -5.58 -11.92
N PHE A 295 -2.57 -5.05 -11.00
CA PHE A 295 -3.98 -4.77 -11.24
C PHE A 295 -4.18 -3.92 -12.49
N ARG A 296 -3.41 -2.84 -12.66
CA ARG A 296 -3.43 -1.99 -13.84
C ARG A 296 -3.15 -2.76 -15.14
N LYS A 297 -2.16 -3.65 -15.12
CA LYS A 297 -1.78 -4.43 -16.31
C LYS A 297 -2.84 -5.46 -16.69
N VAL A 298 -3.56 -6.01 -15.73
CA VAL A 298 -4.57 -7.06 -15.95
C VAL A 298 -5.95 -6.48 -16.28
N THR A 299 -6.37 -5.40 -15.59
CA THR A 299 -7.74 -4.87 -15.67
C THR A 299 -7.86 -3.57 -16.46
N ASN A 300 -6.73 -2.99 -16.94
CA ASN A 300 -6.66 -1.63 -17.49
C ASN A 300 -7.16 -0.55 -16.53
N CYS A 301 -7.07 -0.79 -15.19
CA CYS A 301 -7.50 0.09 -14.10
C CYS A 301 -9.02 0.34 -14.02
N PHE A 302 -9.43 1.61 -13.86
CA PHE A 302 -10.76 1.96 -13.37
C PHE A 302 -11.61 2.63 -14.46
N ARG A 303 -12.85 2.15 -14.63
CA ARG A 303 -13.82 2.74 -15.54
C ARG A 303 -14.58 3.91 -14.89
N ALA A 304 -14.52 4.05 -13.56
CA ALA A 304 -15.19 5.11 -12.79
C ALA A 304 -14.35 5.51 -11.57
N GLU A 305 -14.50 6.75 -11.12
CA GLU A 305 -13.79 7.32 -9.98
C GLU A 305 -14.12 6.62 -8.66
N TRP A 306 -15.40 6.25 -8.47
CA TRP A 306 -15.80 5.49 -7.28
C TRP A 306 -15.07 4.14 -7.18
N GLY A 307 -14.80 3.48 -8.31
CA GLY A 307 -14.04 2.22 -8.34
C GLY A 307 -12.58 2.42 -7.91
N ALA A 308 -11.96 3.53 -8.31
CA ALA A 308 -10.62 3.90 -7.85
C ALA A 308 -10.60 4.19 -6.34
N THR A 309 -11.63 4.86 -5.82
CA THR A 309 -11.79 5.11 -4.38
C THR A 309 -11.93 3.81 -3.59
N VAL A 310 -12.78 2.89 -4.03
CA VAL A 310 -12.97 1.57 -3.38
C VAL A 310 -11.66 0.77 -3.40
N TYR A 311 -10.97 0.76 -4.54
CA TYR A 311 -9.69 0.08 -4.66
C TYR A 311 -8.66 0.63 -3.69
N ALA A 312 -8.46 1.95 -3.63
CA ALA A 312 -7.50 2.58 -2.74
C ALA A 312 -7.80 2.30 -1.27
N ALA A 313 -9.09 2.38 -0.88
CA ALA A 313 -9.52 2.08 0.47
C ALA A 313 -9.30 0.60 0.83
N ALA A 314 -9.68 -0.33 -0.04
CA ALA A 314 -9.47 -1.75 0.19
C ALA A 314 -7.96 -2.12 0.19
N ALA A 315 -7.15 -1.50 -0.68
CA ALA A 315 -5.70 -1.69 -0.69
C ALA A 315 -5.08 -1.23 0.64
N SER A 316 -5.54 -0.10 1.20
CA SER A 316 -5.11 0.39 2.52
C SER A 316 -5.46 -0.60 3.64
N VAL A 317 -6.69 -1.09 3.64
CA VAL A 317 -7.21 -2.09 4.59
C VAL A 317 -6.37 -3.37 4.53
N ILE A 318 -6.17 -3.92 3.34
CA ILE A 318 -5.44 -5.17 3.12
C ILE A 318 -3.97 -5.02 3.51
N ALA A 319 -3.33 -3.95 3.05
CA ALA A 319 -1.91 -3.72 3.32
C ALA A 319 -1.65 -3.51 4.81
N THR A 320 -2.48 -2.72 5.49
CA THR A 320 -2.40 -2.50 6.94
C THR A 320 -2.72 -3.78 7.71
N GLY A 321 -3.79 -4.50 7.34
CA GLY A 321 -4.14 -5.77 7.99
C GLY A 321 -2.99 -6.78 7.98
N ARG A 322 -2.26 -6.86 6.86
CA ARG A 322 -1.05 -7.71 6.76
C ARG A 322 0.06 -7.31 7.70
N LEU A 323 0.27 -6.02 7.97
CA LEU A 323 1.22 -5.57 9.00
C LEU A 323 0.81 -6.04 10.40
N HIS A 324 -0.49 -6.23 10.64
CA HIS A 324 -1.05 -6.70 11.91
C HIS A 324 -1.33 -8.21 11.94
N GLY A 325 -0.80 -8.98 10.97
CA GLY A 325 -0.88 -10.43 10.93
C GLY A 325 -2.20 -10.98 10.39
N LEU A 326 -3.07 -10.14 9.81
CA LEU A 326 -4.31 -10.57 9.19
C LEU A 326 -4.07 -10.99 7.73
N THR A 327 -4.82 -11.98 7.28
CA THR A 327 -4.98 -12.24 5.84
C THR A 327 -5.78 -11.12 5.18
N ALA A 328 -5.69 -11.00 3.85
CA ALA A 328 -6.46 -10.01 3.12
C ALA A 328 -7.97 -10.18 3.31
N LEU A 329 -8.45 -11.42 3.39
CA LEU A 329 -9.87 -11.72 3.58
C LEU A 329 -10.36 -11.35 4.99
N GLU A 330 -9.56 -11.65 6.02
CA GLU A 330 -9.86 -11.25 7.40
C GLU A 330 -9.89 -9.73 7.56
N ALA A 331 -8.91 -9.01 7.00
CA ALA A 331 -8.87 -7.56 7.04
C ALA A 331 -10.10 -6.93 6.35
N LEU A 332 -10.51 -7.47 5.20
CA LEU A 332 -11.72 -7.01 4.51
C LEU A 332 -12.99 -7.30 5.32
N ARG A 333 -13.13 -8.50 5.90
CA ARG A 333 -14.27 -8.84 6.75
C ARG A 333 -14.37 -7.91 7.95
N ALA A 334 -13.25 -7.65 8.63
CA ALA A 334 -13.19 -6.72 9.75
C ALA A 334 -13.63 -5.31 9.33
N ALA A 335 -13.09 -4.78 8.24
CA ALA A 335 -13.45 -3.45 7.75
C ALA A 335 -14.93 -3.34 7.35
N LEU A 336 -15.48 -4.35 6.67
CA LEU A 336 -16.89 -4.38 6.28
C LEU A 336 -17.84 -4.46 7.49
N ALA A 337 -17.40 -5.09 8.56
CA ALA A 337 -18.12 -5.17 9.84
C ALA A 337 -17.86 -3.96 10.77
N GLY A 338 -17.08 -2.98 10.36
CA GLY A 338 -16.72 -1.83 11.21
C GLY A 338 -15.77 -2.16 12.37
N VAL A 339 -15.12 -3.32 12.32
CA VAL A 339 -14.18 -3.75 13.36
C VAL A 339 -12.79 -3.16 13.08
N PRO A 340 -12.08 -2.62 14.08
CA PRO A 340 -10.73 -2.09 13.92
C PRO A 340 -9.75 -3.13 13.38
N ILE A 341 -8.93 -2.73 12.38
CA ILE A 341 -7.93 -3.58 11.75
C ILE A 341 -6.60 -3.51 12.49
N MET A 342 -6.28 -2.33 12.98
CA MET A 342 -5.07 -2.08 13.77
C MET A 342 -5.34 -2.50 15.22
N ARG A 343 -4.46 -3.35 15.77
CA ARG A 343 -4.50 -3.69 17.19
C ARG A 343 -4.00 -2.50 17.98
N SER A 344 -4.73 -2.13 19.05
CA SER A 344 -4.21 -1.22 20.07
C SER A 344 -2.93 -1.84 20.63
N GLY A 345 -1.80 -1.14 20.49
CA GLY A 345 -0.53 -1.53 21.07
C GLY A 345 -0.58 -1.46 22.59
#